data_3f073f15cef046fd9220e071468af3bb
#
_entry.id   3f073f15cef046fd9220e071468af3bb
#
_cell.length_a   1.000
_cell.length_b   1.000
_cell.length_c   1.000
_cell.angle_alpha   90.00
_cell.angle_beta   90.00
_cell.angle_gamma   90.00
#
_symmetry.space_group_name_H-M   'P 1'
#
loop_
_entity.id
_entity.type
_entity.pdbx_description
1 polymer ?
#
loop_
_entity_poly.entity_id
_entity_poly.type
_entity_poly.pdbx_seq_one_letter_code
_entity_poly.pdbx_strand_id
1 'polypeptide(L)'
;MRYLSVILIVILTSHARAECNFVTADYIDEMTKPSNISFIDVKIHKSSKFARNVFKIVTSKSDNGNIPPKLRKKFKAVVTVKYKFGNCSYQAIVRQSGDLKDHVKFVDGGPIQSLDVKLKDGNVFNATRFKLLIPETRYGKNEILATLILRGLGFIAPETFEVNVAINNVKALMLFQE
;
A
#
# COMPACT_ATOMS: atom_id res chain seq x y z
N MET A 1 52.60 -19.58 -26.04
CA MET A 1 51.50 -20.01 -25.11
C MET A 1 50.83 -18.75 -24.62
N ARG A 2 49.58 -18.48 -25.05
CA ARG A 2 48.78 -17.33 -24.63
C ARG A 2 47.81 -17.80 -23.53
N TYR A 3 47.99 -17.28 -22.32
CA TYR A 3 47.04 -17.54 -21.19
C TYR A 3 45.81 -16.67 -21.40
N LEU A 4 44.67 -17.32 -21.64
CA LEU A 4 43.35 -16.69 -21.69
C LEU A 4 42.85 -16.55 -20.23
N SER A 5 42.94 -15.35 -19.66
CA SER A 5 42.36 -15.06 -18.35
C SER A 5 40.84 -14.94 -18.49
N VAL A 6 40.11 -15.93 -17.99
CA VAL A 6 38.63 -15.89 -17.90
C VAL A 6 38.28 -15.05 -16.69
N ILE A 7 37.77 -13.82 -16.90
CA ILE A 7 37.21 -13.00 -15.83
C ILE A 7 35.81 -13.49 -15.56
N LEU A 8 35.60 -14.14 -14.41
CA LEU A 8 34.31 -14.57 -13.92
C LEU A 8 33.59 -13.34 -13.32
N ILE A 9 32.66 -12.73 -14.07
CA ILE A 9 31.82 -11.65 -13.58
C ILE A 9 30.71 -12.27 -12.73
N VAL A 10 30.84 -12.24 -11.41
CA VAL A 10 29.77 -12.61 -10.47
C VAL A 10 28.77 -11.45 -10.43
N ILE A 11 27.65 -11.60 -11.12
CA ILE A 11 26.53 -10.67 -11.03
C ILE A 11 25.83 -10.94 -9.68
N LEU A 12 26.15 -10.13 -8.67
CA LEU A 12 25.40 -10.08 -7.43
C LEU A 12 24.03 -9.50 -7.72
N THR A 13 23.03 -10.34 -7.96
CA THR A 13 21.64 -9.94 -8.00
C THR A 13 21.22 -9.57 -6.58
N SER A 14 21.19 -8.27 -6.27
CA SER A 14 20.59 -7.78 -5.04
C SER A 14 19.07 -8.08 -5.09
N HIS A 15 18.65 -9.16 -4.45
CA HIS A 15 17.25 -9.41 -4.21
C HIS A 15 16.77 -8.34 -3.25
N ALA A 16 15.79 -7.54 -3.67
CA ALA A 16 15.10 -6.63 -2.78
C ALA A 16 14.46 -7.47 -1.67
N ARG A 17 14.94 -7.31 -0.45
CA ARG A 17 14.36 -7.95 0.75
C ARG A 17 13.66 -6.88 1.57
N ALA A 18 12.61 -7.28 2.29
CA ALA A 18 12.02 -6.44 3.31
C ALA A 18 13.10 -6.09 4.35
N GLU A 19 13.22 -4.80 4.67
CA GLU A 19 14.17 -4.30 5.66
C GLU A 19 13.40 -3.94 6.94
N CYS A 20 13.63 -4.69 8.02
CA CYS A 20 13.09 -4.40 9.33
C CYS A 20 14.25 -4.00 10.28
N ASN A 21 13.99 -3.05 11.18
CA ASN A 21 14.95 -2.64 12.20
C ASN A 21 14.84 -3.44 13.52
N PHE A 22 14.21 -4.61 13.45
CA PHE A 22 14.09 -5.58 14.54
C PHE A 22 14.15 -7.00 13.98
N VAL A 23 14.33 -7.99 14.86
CA VAL A 23 14.33 -9.41 14.48
C VAL A 23 12.88 -9.86 14.28
N THR A 24 12.48 -10.12 13.05
CA THR A 24 11.07 -10.44 12.72
C THR A 24 10.58 -11.73 13.36
N ALA A 25 11.47 -12.71 13.56
CA ALA A 25 11.13 -13.98 14.19
C ALA A 25 10.57 -13.82 15.62
N ASP A 26 11.05 -12.81 16.36
CA ASP A 26 10.63 -12.55 17.75
C ASP A 26 9.22 -11.92 17.83
N TYR A 27 8.72 -11.38 16.71
CA TYR A 27 7.50 -10.58 16.66
C TYR A 27 6.48 -11.07 15.61
N ILE A 28 6.62 -12.31 15.09
CA ILE A 28 5.74 -12.83 14.03
C ILE A 28 4.26 -12.67 14.41
N ASP A 29 3.87 -13.15 15.58
CA ASP A 29 2.48 -13.09 16.04
C ASP A 29 2.02 -11.64 16.31
N GLU A 30 2.91 -10.79 16.79
CA GLU A 30 2.62 -9.38 17.07
C GLU A 30 2.46 -8.56 15.78
N MET A 31 3.16 -8.91 14.70
CA MET A 31 3.04 -8.27 13.40
C MET A 31 1.69 -8.53 12.74
N THR A 32 0.97 -9.57 13.16
CA THR A 32 -0.36 -9.91 12.64
C THR A 32 -1.51 -9.28 13.44
N LYS A 33 -1.22 -8.45 14.44
CA LYS A 33 -2.24 -7.74 15.23
C LYS A 33 -2.44 -6.32 14.71
N PRO A 34 -3.66 -5.91 14.28
CA PRO A 34 -3.96 -4.55 13.82
C PRO A 34 -3.54 -3.48 14.82
N SER A 35 -3.74 -3.75 16.11
CA SER A 35 -3.42 -2.83 17.21
C SER A 35 -1.94 -2.49 17.34
N ASN A 36 -1.06 -3.25 16.70
CA ASN A 36 0.38 -3.02 16.74
C ASN A 36 0.88 -2.17 15.55
N ILE A 37 0.06 -1.96 14.52
CA ILE A 37 0.37 -1.04 13.44
C ILE A 37 -0.06 0.37 13.84
N SER A 38 0.90 1.27 13.97
CA SER A 38 0.64 2.66 14.33
C SER A 38 0.53 3.58 13.11
N PHE A 39 1.24 3.25 12.02
CA PHE A 39 1.32 4.11 10.85
C PHE A 39 1.83 3.36 9.61
N ILE A 40 1.36 3.74 8.43
CA ILE A 40 1.87 3.25 7.14
C ILE A 40 2.32 4.45 6.30
N ASP A 41 3.59 4.47 5.91
CA ASP A 41 4.16 5.49 5.01
C ASP A 41 4.37 4.90 3.61
N VAL A 42 3.77 5.53 2.61
CA VAL A 42 3.87 5.12 1.20
C VAL A 42 4.62 6.18 0.41
N LYS A 43 5.89 5.95 0.15
CA LYS A 43 6.74 6.81 -0.68
C LYS A 43 6.73 6.34 -2.13
N ILE A 44 5.99 7.04 -2.97
CA ILE A 44 5.85 6.71 -4.39
C ILE A 44 6.99 7.34 -5.18
N HIS A 45 7.75 6.51 -5.89
CA HIS A 45 8.78 6.99 -6.81
C HIS A 45 8.14 7.83 -7.92
N LYS A 46 8.84 8.87 -8.39
CA LYS A 46 8.32 9.81 -9.40
C LYS A 46 7.02 10.49 -8.93
N SER A 47 7.05 11.02 -7.70
CA SER A 47 5.92 11.69 -7.03
C SER A 47 5.21 12.73 -7.92
N SER A 48 5.94 13.52 -8.71
CA SER A 48 5.38 14.48 -9.67
C SER A 48 4.54 13.82 -10.77
N LYS A 49 4.95 12.62 -11.25
CA LYS A 49 4.16 11.87 -12.24
C LYS A 49 2.91 11.28 -11.60
N PHE A 50 3.01 10.84 -10.34
CA PHE A 50 1.87 10.38 -9.57
C PHE A 50 0.87 11.52 -9.34
N ALA A 51 1.29 12.66 -8.82
CA ALA A 51 0.44 13.84 -8.60
C ALA A 51 -0.26 14.30 -9.89
N ARG A 52 0.47 14.36 -11.01
CA ARG A 52 -0.10 14.67 -12.33
C ARG A 52 -1.14 13.64 -12.76
N ASN A 53 -0.94 12.35 -12.44
CA ASN A 53 -1.93 11.32 -12.75
C ASN A 53 -3.19 11.49 -11.90
N VAL A 54 -3.06 11.81 -10.62
CA VAL A 54 -4.20 12.12 -9.73
C VAL A 54 -4.99 13.31 -10.27
N PHE A 55 -4.31 14.40 -10.64
CA PHE A 55 -4.96 15.56 -11.24
C PHE A 55 -5.75 15.19 -12.52
N LYS A 56 -5.15 14.36 -13.40
CA LYS A 56 -5.84 13.87 -14.60
C LYS A 56 -7.06 13.00 -14.30
N ILE A 57 -7.04 12.24 -13.20
CA ILE A 57 -8.21 11.47 -12.75
C ILE A 57 -9.34 12.42 -12.39
N VAL A 58 -9.06 13.42 -11.55
CA VAL A 58 -10.08 14.38 -11.09
C VAL A 58 -10.68 15.16 -12.25
N THR A 59 -9.82 15.66 -13.16
CA THR A 59 -10.24 16.51 -14.29
C THR A 59 -10.72 15.73 -15.52
N SER A 60 -10.66 14.38 -15.52
CA SER A 60 -11.11 13.59 -16.66
C SER A 60 -12.60 13.74 -16.86
N LYS A 61 -13.02 13.91 -18.12
CA LYS A 61 -14.43 13.81 -18.47
C LYS A 61 -14.84 12.33 -18.50
N SER A 62 -15.84 11.97 -17.72
CA SER A 62 -16.45 10.64 -17.75
C SER A 62 -17.92 10.76 -17.35
N ASP A 63 -18.79 10.11 -18.08
CA ASP A 63 -20.25 10.29 -17.97
C ASP A 63 -20.81 9.80 -16.62
N ASN A 64 -20.13 8.85 -15.96
CA ASN A 64 -20.62 8.24 -14.71
C ASN A 64 -19.62 8.38 -13.54
N GLY A 65 -18.73 9.38 -13.57
CA GLY A 65 -17.72 9.52 -12.51
C GLY A 65 -16.63 8.44 -12.52
N ASN A 66 -16.61 7.55 -13.51
CA ASN A 66 -15.64 6.47 -13.61
C ASN A 66 -14.22 6.96 -13.91
N ILE A 67 -13.23 6.31 -13.33
CA ILE A 67 -11.82 6.55 -13.63
C ILE A 67 -11.46 5.81 -14.92
N PRO A 68 -11.04 6.53 -15.98
CA PRO A 68 -10.63 5.90 -17.24
C PRO A 68 -9.52 4.87 -17.02
N PRO A 69 -9.59 3.66 -17.61
CA PRO A 69 -8.59 2.59 -17.40
C PRO A 69 -7.14 3.04 -17.65
N LYS A 70 -6.91 3.91 -18.64
CA LYS A 70 -5.59 4.50 -18.95
C LYS A 70 -4.97 5.34 -17.83
N LEU A 71 -5.75 5.78 -16.85
CA LEU A 71 -5.31 6.55 -15.69
C LEU A 71 -5.05 5.66 -14.46
N ARG A 72 -5.38 4.38 -14.48
CA ARG A 72 -5.07 3.41 -13.41
C ARG A 72 -3.63 2.90 -13.53
N LYS A 73 -2.69 3.83 -13.53
CA LYS A 73 -1.27 3.55 -13.72
C LYS A 73 -0.63 2.91 -12.50
N LYS A 74 0.36 2.04 -12.74
CA LYS A 74 1.18 1.45 -11.70
C LYS A 74 2.41 2.32 -11.44
N PHE A 75 2.78 2.46 -10.17
CA PHE A 75 3.95 3.19 -9.71
C PHE A 75 4.77 2.31 -8.77
N LYS A 76 6.11 2.41 -8.85
CA LYS A 76 6.99 1.83 -7.84
C LYS A 76 6.90 2.67 -6.58
N ALA A 77 6.93 2.02 -5.43
CA ALA A 77 6.87 2.67 -4.12
C ALA A 77 7.70 1.90 -3.10
N VAL A 78 8.03 2.58 -2.01
CA VAL A 78 8.47 1.96 -0.76
C VAL A 78 7.34 2.14 0.24
N VAL A 79 6.95 1.05 0.89
CA VAL A 79 5.94 1.04 1.95
C VAL A 79 6.64 0.76 3.26
N THR A 80 6.59 1.70 4.19
CA THR A 80 7.14 1.52 5.54
C THR A 80 5.99 1.37 6.52
N VAL A 81 5.90 0.23 7.17
CA VAL A 81 4.94 -0.05 8.25
C VAL A 81 5.64 0.20 9.57
N LYS A 82 5.03 1.07 10.39
CA LYS A 82 5.50 1.37 11.75
C LYS A 82 4.68 0.57 12.75
N TYR A 83 5.32 -0.38 13.36
CA TYR A 83 4.79 -1.14 14.48
C TYR A 83 5.15 -0.47 15.81
N LYS A 84 4.52 -0.86 16.91
CA LYS A 84 4.85 -0.38 18.25
C LYS A 84 6.30 -0.73 18.69
N PHE A 85 6.85 -1.78 18.10
CA PHE A 85 8.18 -2.32 18.42
C PHE A 85 9.24 -2.07 17.35
N GLY A 86 8.90 -1.42 16.23
CA GLY A 86 9.86 -1.06 15.18
C GLY A 86 9.22 -0.84 13.83
N ASN A 87 10.03 -0.79 12.78
CA ASN A 87 9.57 -0.49 11.43
C ASN A 87 10.04 -1.56 10.45
N CYS A 88 9.21 -1.88 9.46
CA CYS A 88 9.60 -2.66 8.28
C CYS A 88 9.35 -1.88 7.00
N SER A 89 10.29 -1.90 6.08
CA SER A 89 10.17 -1.27 4.76
C SER A 89 10.15 -2.33 3.67
N TYR A 90 9.22 -2.18 2.73
CA TYR A 90 8.94 -3.13 1.66
C TYR A 90 8.99 -2.42 0.30
N GLN A 91 9.56 -3.07 -0.70
CA GLN A 91 9.39 -2.64 -2.08
C GLN A 91 7.99 -2.99 -2.57
N ALA A 92 7.33 -2.06 -3.24
CA ALA A 92 5.95 -2.25 -3.67
C ALA A 92 5.66 -1.69 -5.07
N ILE A 93 4.57 -2.16 -5.63
CA ILE A 93 3.87 -1.52 -6.75
C ILE A 93 2.53 -1.05 -6.23
N VAL A 94 2.23 0.21 -6.46
CA VAL A 94 0.95 0.82 -6.10
C VAL A 94 0.20 1.30 -7.34
N ARG A 95 -1.11 1.27 -7.28
CA ARG A 95 -1.99 1.86 -8.29
C ARG A 95 -3.26 2.39 -7.63
N GLN A 96 -4.01 3.23 -8.35
CA GLN A 96 -5.35 3.63 -7.95
C GLN A 96 -6.22 2.39 -7.68
N SER A 97 -6.88 2.37 -6.53
CA SER A 97 -7.95 1.43 -6.19
C SER A 97 -9.31 2.11 -6.37
N GLY A 98 -10.31 1.30 -6.70
CA GLY A 98 -11.67 1.78 -7.00
C GLY A 98 -11.86 2.21 -8.44
N ASP A 99 -13.13 2.28 -8.82
CA ASP A 99 -13.56 2.56 -10.19
C ASP A 99 -14.05 4.00 -10.36
N LEU A 100 -14.48 4.63 -9.27
CA LEU A 100 -15.06 5.96 -9.26
C LEU A 100 -14.05 7.02 -8.77
N LYS A 101 -14.29 8.26 -9.12
CA LYS A 101 -13.45 9.40 -8.74
C LYS A 101 -13.55 9.79 -7.26
N ASP A 102 -14.56 9.33 -6.55
CA ASP A 102 -14.70 9.47 -5.10
C ASP A 102 -13.55 8.81 -4.31
N HIS A 103 -12.85 7.88 -4.97
CA HIS A 103 -11.58 7.33 -4.48
C HIS A 103 -10.39 8.30 -4.54
N VAL A 104 -10.63 9.59 -4.86
CA VAL A 104 -9.67 10.68 -4.76
C VAL A 104 -10.29 11.79 -3.92
N LYS A 105 -9.60 12.21 -2.86
CA LYS A 105 -10.03 13.27 -1.95
C LYS A 105 -8.90 14.28 -1.76
N PHE A 106 -9.26 15.53 -1.50
CA PHE A 106 -8.32 16.56 -1.09
C PHE A 106 -8.40 16.72 0.43
N VAL A 107 -7.25 16.63 1.06
CA VAL A 107 -7.06 16.83 2.51
C VAL A 107 -5.97 17.88 2.72
N ASP A 108 -5.73 18.26 3.97
CA ASP A 108 -4.62 19.16 4.31
C ASP A 108 -3.29 18.53 3.83
N GLY A 109 -2.54 19.31 3.06
CA GLY A 109 -1.27 18.86 2.45
C GLY A 109 -1.40 18.34 1.01
N GLY A 110 -2.61 18.09 0.48
CA GLY A 110 -2.78 17.75 -0.93
C GLY A 110 -3.78 16.61 -1.23
N PRO A 111 -3.74 16.09 -2.44
CA PRO A 111 -4.62 15.01 -2.83
C PRO A 111 -4.17 13.67 -2.25
N ILE A 112 -5.14 12.89 -1.78
CA ILE A 112 -5.00 11.52 -1.37
C ILE A 112 -5.91 10.65 -2.23
N GLN A 113 -5.52 9.39 -2.45
CA GLN A 113 -6.35 8.45 -3.20
C GLN A 113 -6.29 7.06 -2.58
N SER A 114 -7.36 6.29 -2.79
CA SER A 114 -7.36 4.87 -2.46
C SER A 114 -6.31 4.13 -3.30
N LEU A 115 -5.52 3.28 -2.65
CA LEU A 115 -4.42 2.54 -3.27
C LEU A 115 -4.65 1.02 -3.19
N ASP A 116 -4.34 0.33 -4.28
CA ASP A 116 -4.08 -1.10 -4.33
C ASP A 116 -2.55 -1.26 -4.24
N VAL A 117 -2.07 -1.88 -3.18
CA VAL A 117 -0.66 -2.07 -2.85
C VAL A 117 -0.30 -3.53 -3.05
N LYS A 118 0.71 -3.80 -3.88
CA LYS A 118 1.30 -5.13 -4.04
C LYS A 118 2.76 -5.08 -3.61
N LEU A 119 3.10 -5.77 -2.55
CA LEU A 119 4.46 -5.92 -2.08
C LEU A 119 5.24 -6.82 -3.04
N LYS A 120 6.53 -6.57 -3.18
CA LYS A 120 7.46 -7.40 -3.96
C LYS A 120 8.22 -8.37 -3.08
N ASP A 121 8.30 -8.05 -1.81
CA ASP A 121 9.04 -8.76 -0.78
C ASP A 121 8.25 -8.69 0.53
N GLY A 122 8.31 -9.75 1.31
CA GLY A 122 7.64 -9.85 2.60
C GLY A 122 6.11 -9.78 2.52
N ASN A 123 5.51 -9.51 3.66
CA ASN A 123 4.06 -9.38 3.83
C ASN A 123 3.74 -8.41 4.96
N VAL A 124 2.51 -7.90 4.94
CA VAL A 124 1.90 -7.13 6.03
C VAL A 124 0.60 -7.84 6.37
N PHE A 125 0.42 -8.26 7.61
CA PHE A 125 -0.78 -9.01 8.00
C PHE A 125 -0.95 -10.33 7.24
N ASN A 126 0.14 -11.02 6.93
CA ASN A 126 0.18 -12.20 6.05
C ASN A 126 -0.25 -11.93 4.60
N ALA A 127 -0.58 -10.67 4.27
CA ALA A 127 -0.97 -10.27 2.94
C ALA A 127 0.23 -9.71 2.14
N THR A 128 0.46 -10.24 0.96
CA THR A 128 1.40 -9.68 -0.03
C THR A 128 0.75 -8.58 -0.87
N ARG A 129 -0.57 -8.43 -0.76
CA ARG A 129 -1.37 -7.41 -1.43
C ARG A 129 -2.50 -6.97 -0.53
N PHE A 130 -2.67 -5.66 -0.41
CA PHE A 130 -3.72 -5.04 0.38
C PHE A 130 -4.18 -3.72 -0.25
N LYS A 131 -5.26 -3.19 0.25
CA LYS A 131 -5.77 -1.88 -0.15
C LYS A 131 -5.67 -0.90 1.01
N LEU A 132 -5.41 0.36 0.66
CA LEU A 132 -5.59 1.50 1.54
C LEU A 132 -6.74 2.32 0.95
N LEU A 133 -7.87 2.33 1.63
CA LEU A 133 -9.11 2.89 1.11
C LEU A 133 -9.48 4.17 1.87
N ILE A 134 -10.00 5.14 1.15
CA ILE A 134 -10.63 6.32 1.74
C ILE A 134 -11.90 5.85 2.46
N PRO A 135 -12.05 6.10 3.79
CA PRO A 135 -13.14 5.52 4.58
C PRO A 135 -14.53 5.82 4.02
N GLU A 136 -14.76 7.02 3.53
CA GLU A 136 -16.05 7.46 3.01
C GLU A 136 -16.50 6.66 1.78
N THR A 137 -15.57 6.09 1.00
CA THR A 137 -15.89 5.24 -0.16
C THR A 137 -16.38 3.85 0.24
N ARG A 138 -16.34 3.54 1.53
CA ARG A 138 -16.70 2.25 2.14
C ARG A 138 -17.64 2.41 3.33
N TYR A 139 -18.41 3.50 3.37
CA TYR A 139 -19.30 3.81 4.49
C TYR A 139 -18.59 3.83 5.85
N GLY A 140 -17.29 4.17 5.88
CA GLY A 140 -16.51 4.32 7.09
C GLY A 140 -16.43 3.05 7.93
N LYS A 141 -16.84 3.13 9.19
CA LYS A 141 -16.80 2.00 10.14
C LYS A 141 -17.73 0.85 9.80
N ASN A 142 -18.72 1.04 8.92
CA ASN A 142 -19.63 -0.03 8.51
C ASN A 142 -18.90 -1.15 7.76
N GLU A 143 -17.87 -0.84 6.99
CA GLU A 143 -17.03 -1.86 6.33
C GLU A 143 -16.31 -2.74 7.36
N ILE A 144 -15.76 -2.12 8.42
CA ILE A 144 -15.09 -2.84 9.51
C ILE A 144 -16.11 -3.75 10.22
N LEU A 145 -17.27 -3.21 10.59
CA LEU A 145 -18.30 -3.97 11.26
C LEU A 145 -18.78 -5.14 10.42
N ALA A 146 -19.04 -4.92 9.13
CA ALA A 146 -19.47 -5.97 8.20
C ALA A 146 -18.46 -7.10 8.10
N THR A 147 -17.17 -6.78 7.94
CA THR A 147 -16.11 -7.81 7.85
C THR A 147 -15.92 -8.56 9.18
N LEU A 148 -16.04 -7.89 10.32
CA LEU A 148 -16.01 -8.53 11.64
C LEU A 148 -17.19 -9.49 11.86
N ILE A 149 -18.40 -9.08 11.49
CA ILE A 149 -19.59 -9.94 11.60
C ILE A 149 -19.43 -11.18 10.71
N LEU A 150 -19.05 -11.01 9.46
CA LEU A 150 -18.85 -12.13 8.52
C LEU A 150 -17.82 -13.13 9.05
N ARG A 151 -16.70 -12.64 9.58
CA ARG A 151 -15.66 -13.52 10.18
C ARG A 151 -16.18 -14.21 11.44
N GLY A 152 -16.93 -13.49 12.30
CA GLY A 152 -17.56 -14.06 13.50
C GLY A 152 -18.58 -15.17 13.19
N LEU A 153 -19.20 -15.11 11.99
CA LEU A 153 -20.12 -16.14 11.49
C LEU A 153 -19.39 -17.27 10.74
N GLY A 154 -18.04 -17.26 10.67
CA GLY A 154 -17.24 -18.28 10.02
C GLY A 154 -17.07 -18.10 8.50
N PHE A 155 -17.49 -16.99 7.95
CA PHE A 155 -17.25 -16.67 6.53
C PHE A 155 -15.81 -16.17 6.30
N ILE A 156 -15.28 -16.42 5.11
CA ILE A 156 -14.03 -15.81 4.65
C ILE A 156 -14.32 -14.33 4.34
N ALA A 157 -13.74 -13.44 5.13
CA ALA A 157 -13.82 -12.01 4.92
C ALA A 157 -12.47 -11.34 5.21
N PRO A 158 -12.14 -10.25 4.50
CA PRO A 158 -10.84 -9.59 4.66
C PRO A 158 -10.67 -9.02 6.06
N GLU A 159 -9.43 -8.93 6.53
CA GLU A 159 -9.10 -8.11 7.69
C GLU A 159 -9.24 -6.64 7.32
N THR A 160 -10.05 -5.90 8.06
CA THR A 160 -10.31 -4.47 7.79
C THR A 160 -10.20 -3.66 9.07
N PHE A 161 -9.36 -2.63 9.08
CA PHE A 161 -9.19 -1.73 10.22
C PHE A 161 -8.74 -0.33 9.79
N GLU A 162 -8.95 0.65 10.67
CA GLU A 162 -8.46 2.02 10.46
C GLU A 162 -6.96 2.12 10.78
N VAL A 163 -6.24 2.84 9.95
CA VAL A 163 -4.80 3.10 10.13
C VAL A 163 -4.44 4.50 9.64
N ASN A 164 -3.53 5.16 10.35
CA ASN A 164 -2.95 6.41 9.88
C ASN A 164 -1.96 6.13 8.75
N VAL A 165 -2.11 6.84 7.65
CA VAL A 165 -1.31 6.66 6.43
C VAL A 165 -0.72 7.99 5.99
N ALA A 166 0.50 7.98 5.44
CA ALA A 166 0.98 9.06 4.60
C ALA A 166 1.23 8.54 3.18
N ILE A 167 0.79 9.28 2.18
CA ILE A 167 1.11 9.04 0.77
C ILE A 167 1.90 10.23 0.27
N ASN A 168 3.21 10.07 0.01
CA ASN A 168 4.12 11.16 -0.32
C ASN A 168 3.99 12.37 0.64
N ASN A 169 3.96 12.10 1.95
CA ASN A 169 3.83 13.05 3.07
C ASN A 169 2.42 13.63 3.29
N VAL A 170 1.44 13.36 2.43
CA VAL A 170 0.04 13.75 2.67
C VAL A 170 -0.58 12.72 3.63
N LYS A 171 -0.96 13.18 4.83
CA LYS A 171 -1.47 12.31 5.90
C LYS A 171 -2.99 12.21 5.84
N ALA A 172 -3.50 11.01 6.11
CA ALA A 172 -4.93 10.76 6.28
C ALA A 172 -5.18 9.50 7.11
N LEU A 173 -6.36 9.40 7.69
CA LEU A 173 -6.89 8.13 8.20
C LEU A 173 -7.44 7.35 7.01
N MET A 174 -7.07 6.07 6.90
CA MET A 174 -7.52 5.18 5.83
C MET A 174 -7.94 3.83 6.40
N LEU A 175 -8.71 3.07 5.61
CA LEU A 175 -8.98 1.67 5.90
C LEU A 175 -7.89 0.82 5.25
N PHE A 176 -7.24 -0.01 6.05
CA PHE A 176 -6.49 -1.16 5.55
C PHE A 176 -7.45 -2.30 5.27
N GLN A 177 -7.31 -2.96 4.13
CA GLN A 177 -8.08 -4.14 3.78
C GLN A 177 -7.19 -5.10 3.00
N GLU A 178 -7.01 -6.34 3.48
CA GLU A 178 -6.26 -7.38 2.78
C GLU A 178 -7.00 -7.95 1.56
#